data_5536154c15d73f8e014be5329f3b80f1
#
_entry.id   5536154c15d73f8e014be5329f3b80f1
#
_cell.length_a   1.000
_cell.length_b   1.000
_cell.length_c   1.000
_cell.angle_alpha   90.00
_cell.angle_beta   90.00
_cell.angle_gamma   90.00
#
_symmetry.space_group_name_H-M   'P 1'
#
loop_
_entity.id
_entity.type
_entity.pdbx_description
1 polymer ?
#
loop_
_entity_poly.entity_id
_entity_poly.type
_entity_poly.pdbx_seq_one_letter_code
_entity_poly.pdbx_strand_id
1 'polypeptide(L)'
;MDHLYATTHVLWHIPSILQPHRMQGHVMNIAERLHLVEHPEGGFYREYYRSSITVPTLNGPRSAATSIWFCLPVGVVSHFHRLSNDEIWYWHEGGPAIMHIIHPDGRYEQVELGPPPSSYMAVLPAGTWFGAESVGSDVLVSAMVAPGFDFEYFELARRDELTALYPDHEEIIRRLTKEAH
;
A
#
# COMPACT_ATOMS: atom_id res chain seq x y z
N MET A 1 20.70 37.44 24.63
CA MET A 1 19.41 37.25 23.87
C MET A 1 19.25 35.76 23.66
N ASP A 2 18.72 35.10 24.68
CA ASP A 2 18.60 33.65 24.69
C ASP A 2 17.21 33.26 24.12
N HIS A 3 17.21 32.67 22.94
CA HIS A 3 15.99 32.08 22.38
C HIS A 3 15.81 30.68 22.96
N LEU A 4 14.95 30.57 23.96
CA LEU A 4 14.41 29.32 24.47
C LEU A 4 13.54 28.66 23.41
N TYR A 5 14.04 27.58 22.80
CA TYR A 5 13.20 26.64 22.06
C TYR A 5 12.39 25.82 23.07
N ALA A 6 11.12 26.11 23.19
CA ALA A 6 10.18 25.24 23.90
C ALA A 6 9.95 23.98 23.08
N THR A 7 10.62 22.90 23.45
CA THR A 7 10.35 21.55 22.91
C THR A 7 9.04 21.06 23.49
N THR A 8 7.95 21.23 22.77
CA THR A 8 6.69 20.52 23.05
C THR A 8 6.88 19.04 22.72
N HIS A 9 7.14 18.24 23.75
CA HIS A 9 7.08 16.78 23.62
C HIS A 9 5.65 16.37 23.35
N VAL A 10 5.34 16.05 22.10
CA VAL A 10 4.13 15.32 21.74
C VAL A 10 4.32 13.89 22.25
N LEU A 11 3.74 13.60 23.40
CA LEU A 11 3.64 12.23 23.92
C LEU A 11 2.68 11.46 22.99
N TRP A 12 3.24 10.69 22.08
CA TRP A 12 2.50 9.70 21.34
C TRP A 12 1.96 8.66 22.33
N HIS A 13 0.68 8.73 22.63
CA HIS A 13 0.02 7.67 23.36
C HIS A 13 -0.08 6.45 22.44
N ILE A 14 0.94 5.57 22.50
CA ILE A 14 0.86 4.24 21.89
C ILE A 14 -0.11 3.47 22.79
N PRO A 15 -1.31 3.08 22.28
CA PRO A 15 -2.16 2.18 23.07
C PRO A 15 -1.35 0.93 23.35
N SER A 16 -1.31 0.50 24.59
CA SER A 16 -0.65 -0.72 25.04
C SER A 16 -1.03 -1.83 24.08
N ILE A 17 -0.02 -2.44 23.44
CA ILE A 17 -0.21 -3.62 22.59
C ILE A 17 -0.89 -4.65 23.47
N LEU A 18 -2.16 -4.91 23.18
CA LEU A 18 -2.99 -5.91 23.83
C LEU A 18 -2.24 -7.24 23.79
N GLN A 19 -1.96 -7.81 24.97
CA GLN A 19 -1.51 -9.19 25.08
C GLN A 19 -2.54 -10.08 24.33
N PRO A 20 -2.12 -11.14 23.65
CA PRO A 20 -3.03 -12.01 22.92
C PRO A 20 -4.00 -12.66 23.91
N HIS A 21 -5.22 -12.15 23.99
CA HIS A 21 -6.30 -12.85 24.65
C HIS A 21 -6.58 -14.11 23.85
N ARG A 22 -6.12 -15.27 24.37
CA ARG A 22 -6.57 -16.59 23.92
C ARG A 22 -8.04 -16.74 24.27
N MET A 23 -8.91 -16.32 23.39
CA MET A 23 -10.28 -16.83 23.32
C MET A 23 -10.23 -18.16 22.58
N GLN A 24 -10.93 -19.16 23.12
CA GLN A 24 -10.90 -20.54 22.63
C GLN A 24 -11.15 -20.64 21.12
N GLY A 25 -10.15 -21.02 20.35
CA GLY A 25 -10.29 -21.63 19.05
C GLY A 25 -10.19 -20.75 17.81
N HIS A 26 -10.33 -19.42 17.88
CA HIS A 26 -10.22 -18.54 16.70
C HIS A 26 -8.97 -17.67 16.81
N VAL A 27 -7.98 -17.93 15.96
CA VAL A 27 -6.85 -17.02 15.78
C VAL A 27 -7.32 -15.89 14.86
N MET A 28 -7.49 -14.69 15.40
CA MET A 28 -7.86 -13.53 14.61
C MET A 28 -6.80 -13.28 13.53
N ASN A 29 -7.25 -13.15 12.28
CA ASN A 29 -6.35 -12.76 11.18
C ASN A 29 -5.93 -11.28 11.32
N ILE A 30 -4.94 -10.86 10.50
CA ILE A 30 -4.39 -9.50 10.55
C ILE A 30 -5.47 -8.44 10.33
N ALA A 31 -6.37 -8.66 9.36
CA ALA A 31 -7.41 -7.71 9.01
C ALA A 31 -8.41 -7.50 10.17
N GLU A 32 -8.81 -8.57 10.83
CA GLU A 32 -9.69 -8.50 12.02
C GLU A 32 -9.00 -7.80 13.20
N ARG A 33 -7.73 -8.15 13.48
CA ARG A 33 -6.94 -7.57 14.58
C ARG A 33 -6.78 -6.06 14.47
N LEU A 34 -6.63 -5.54 13.24
CA LEU A 34 -6.42 -4.12 12.96
C LEU A 34 -7.69 -3.40 12.51
N HIS A 35 -8.86 -4.09 12.49
CA HIS A 35 -10.14 -3.55 12.03
C HIS A 35 -10.06 -2.94 10.63
N LEU A 36 -9.44 -3.67 9.69
CA LEU A 36 -9.31 -3.24 8.31
C LEU A 36 -10.60 -3.54 7.53
N VAL A 37 -10.87 -2.75 6.50
CA VAL A 37 -11.99 -2.92 5.57
C VAL A 37 -11.48 -3.22 4.16
N GLU A 38 -12.30 -3.80 3.30
CA GLU A 38 -11.93 -4.13 1.92
C GLU A 38 -11.48 -2.90 1.12
N HIS A 39 -10.42 -3.05 0.33
CA HIS A 39 -9.92 -2.04 -0.59
C HIS A 39 -10.38 -2.34 -2.03
N PRO A 40 -10.70 -1.33 -2.85
CA PRO A 40 -11.12 -1.54 -4.25
C PRO A 40 -10.13 -2.31 -5.13
N GLU A 41 -8.83 -2.22 -4.86
CA GLU A 41 -7.79 -2.98 -5.56
C GLU A 41 -7.70 -4.46 -5.12
N GLY A 42 -8.35 -4.83 -4.03
CA GLY A 42 -8.18 -6.09 -3.32
C GLY A 42 -7.42 -5.90 -2.00
N GLY A 43 -7.46 -6.92 -1.13
CA GLY A 43 -6.91 -6.81 0.23
C GLY A 43 -7.76 -5.94 1.14
N PHE A 44 -7.19 -5.60 2.30
CA PHE A 44 -7.89 -4.86 3.36
C PHE A 44 -7.04 -3.70 3.84
N TYR A 45 -7.67 -2.55 4.13
CA TYR A 45 -6.95 -1.35 4.53
C TYR A 45 -7.66 -0.58 5.65
N ARG A 46 -6.88 0.32 6.28
CA ARG A 46 -7.38 1.40 7.13
C ARG A 46 -6.42 2.57 7.13
N GLU A 47 -6.92 3.78 6.82
CA GLU A 47 -6.14 4.99 7.01
C GLU A 47 -5.95 5.24 8.50
N TYR A 48 -4.71 5.37 8.94
CA TYR A 48 -4.36 5.69 10.32
C TYR A 48 -3.66 7.04 10.46
N TYR A 49 -3.21 7.61 9.33
CA TYR A 49 -2.57 8.91 9.32
C TYR A 49 -2.97 9.73 8.10
N ARG A 50 -3.33 10.97 8.35
CA ARG A 50 -3.48 12.02 7.33
C ARG A 50 -2.88 13.31 7.89
N SER A 51 -1.90 13.90 7.20
CA SER A 51 -1.30 15.16 7.60
C SER A 51 -2.32 16.29 7.61
N SER A 52 -2.32 17.09 8.67
CA SER A 52 -3.07 18.36 8.72
C SER A 52 -2.38 19.48 7.93
N ILE A 53 -1.12 19.32 7.58
CA ILE A 53 -0.40 20.23 6.69
C ILE A 53 -0.86 19.96 5.27
N THR A 54 -1.16 21.02 4.52
CA THR A 54 -1.49 20.95 3.10
C THR A 54 -0.36 21.51 2.25
N VAL A 55 -0.19 20.93 1.07
CA VAL A 55 0.74 21.39 0.05
C VAL A 55 -0.02 21.76 -1.22
N PRO A 56 0.39 22.82 -1.95
CA PRO A 56 -0.22 23.17 -3.23
C PRO A 56 0.11 22.09 -4.26
N THR A 57 -0.87 21.70 -5.06
CA THR A 57 -0.70 20.84 -6.24
C THR A 57 -1.39 21.49 -7.44
N LEU A 58 -1.18 20.92 -8.64
CA LEU A 58 -1.82 21.42 -9.87
C LEU A 58 -3.35 21.39 -9.79
N ASN A 59 -3.91 20.46 -9.01
CA ASN A 59 -5.35 20.25 -8.89
C ASN A 59 -5.92 20.79 -7.55
N GLY A 60 -5.19 21.70 -6.89
CA GLY A 60 -5.59 22.27 -5.60
C GLY A 60 -4.77 21.77 -4.41
N PRO A 61 -5.03 22.27 -3.21
CA PRO A 61 -4.28 21.88 -2.02
C PRO A 61 -4.63 20.44 -1.60
N ARG A 62 -3.58 19.66 -1.28
CA ARG A 62 -3.71 18.28 -0.76
C ARG A 62 -2.98 18.14 0.57
N SER A 63 -3.40 17.17 1.38
CA SER A 63 -2.64 16.75 2.55
C SER A 63 -1.19 16.45 2.15
N ALA A 64 -0.22 16.84 2.98
CA ALA A 64 1.21 16.61 2.66
C ALA A 64 1.54 15.12 2.55
N ALA A 65 0.88 14.27 3.36
CA ALA A 65 1.04 12.82 3.29
C ALA A 65 -0.15 12.10 3.93
N THR A 66 -0.39 10.87 3.51
CA THR A 66 -1.28 9.91 4.15
C THR A 66 -0.57 8.59 4.36
N SER A 67 -1.02 7.79 5.32
CA SER A 67 -0.55 6.41 5.45
C SER A 67 -1.69 5.49 5.89
N ILE A 68 -1.69 4.29 5.32
CA ILE A 68 -2.65 3.22 5.63
C ILE A 68 -1.93 1.99 6.17
N TRP A 69 -2.63 1.21 6.99
CA TRP A 69 -2.37 -0.22 7.12
C TRP A 69 -2.98 -0.91 5.90
N PHE A 70 -2.25 -1.81 5.30
CA PHE A 70 -2.73 -2.64 4.19
C PHE A 70 -2.35 -4.10 4.45
N CYS A 71 -3.35 -4.97 4.47
CA CYS A 71 -3.19 -6.41 4.60
C CYS A 71 -3.56 -7.07 3.30
N LEU A 72 -2.65 -7.89 2.77
CA LEU A 72 -2.89 -8.72 1.60
C LEU A 72 -2.89 -10.18 2.04
N PRO A 73 -4.07 -10.82 2.17
CA PRO A 73 -4.17 -12.23 2.50
C PRO A 73 -3.60 -13.12 1.39
N VAL A 74 -3.13 -14.31 1.79
CA VAL A 74 -2.69 -15.30 0.81
C VAL A 74 -3.83 -15.68 -0.13
N GLY A 75 -3.53 -15.73 -1.44
CA GLY A 75 -4.53 -16.01 -2.48
C GLY A 75 -5.38 -14.81 -2.89
N VAL A 76 -5.21 -13.67 -2.24
CA VAL A 76 -5.79 -12.38 -2.66
C VAL A 76 -4.69 -11.55 -3.33
N VAL A 77 -5.02 -10.84 -4.38
CA VAL A 77 -4.09 -9.95 -5.09
C VAL A 77 -4.48 -8.49 -4.89
N SER A 78 -3.50 -7.61 -4.77
CA SER A 78 -3.65 -6.19 -5.06
C SER A 78 -3.58 -6.02 -6.56
N HIS A 79 -4.70 -5.69 -7.19
CA HIS A 79 -4.80 -5.58 -8.64
C HIS A 79 -3.97 -4.41 -9.16
N PHE A 80 -3.50 -4.52 -10.41
CA PHE A 80 -2.77 -3.41 -11.05
C PHE A 80 -3.56 -2.12 -10.96
N HIS A 81 -2.90 -1.13 -10.41
CA HIS A 81 -3.39 0.24 -10.27
C HIS A 81 -2.22 1.22 -10.39
N ARG A 82 -2.51 2.50 -10.52
CA ARG A 82 -1.50 3.56 -10.48
C ARG A 82 -2.01 4.77 -9.74
N LEU A 83 -1.08 5.54 -9.21
CA LEU A 83 -1.32 6.84 -8.59
C LEU A 83 -0.62 7.94 -9.37
N SER A 84 -1.14 9.16 -9.28
CA SER A 84 -0.45 10.36 -9.77
C SER A 84 0.65 10.86 -8.84
N ASN A 85 0.94 10.15 -7.75
CA ASN A 85 1.89 10.49 -6.71
C ASN A 85 2.75 9.28 -6.36
N ASP A 86 3.90 9.54 -5.73
CA ASP A 86 4.74 8.46 -5.24
C ASP A 86 4.05 7.73 -4.09
N GLU A 87 4.18 6.41 -4.08
CA GLU A 87 3.74 5.55 -3.00
C GLU A 87 4.93 4.74 -2.48
N ILE A 88 4.99 4.55 -1.16
CA ILE A 88 6.05 3.76 -0.53
C ILE A 88 5.39 2.71 0.35
N TRP A 89 5.73 1.44 0.10
CA TRP A 89 5.31 0.33 0.94
C TRP A 89 6.42 -0.03 1.92
N TYR A 90 6.03 -0.28 3.18
CA TYR A 90 6.91 -0.74 4.26
C TYR A 90 6.38 -2.04 4.82
N TRP A 91 7.19 -3.09 4.78
CA TRP A 91 6.82 -4.38 5.36
C TRP A 91 6.85 -4.33 6.89
N HIS A 92 5.88 -5.00 7.53
CA HIS A 92 5.78 -5.09 9.00
C HIS A 92 5.79 -6.52 9.51
N GLU A 93 4.91 -7.39 8.97
CA GLU A 93 4.81 -8.78 9.42
C GLU A 93 4.21 -9.68 8.35
N GLY A 94 4.35 -10.99 8.57
CA GLY A 94 3.82 -12.03 7.68
C GLY A 94 4.82 -12.48 6.62
N GLY A 95 4.30 -13.10 5.56
CA GLY A 95 5.09 -13.53 4.42
C GLY A 95 5.59 -12.36 3.56
N PRO A 96 6.44 -12.66 2.57
CA PRO A 96 6.78 -11.63 1.59
C PRO A 96 5.60 -11.31 0.68
N ALA A 97 5.58 -10.07 0.18
CA ALA A 97 4.77 -9.67 -0.96
C ALA A 97 5.66 -9.56 -2.20
N ILE A 98 5.19 -10.09 -3.32
CA ILE A 98 5.81 -9.87 -4.62
C ILE A 98 5.11 -8.69 -5.28
N MET A 99 5.84 -7.60 -5.45
CA MET A 99 5.39 -6.41 -6.16
C MET A 99 5.70 -6.59 -7.64
N HIS A 100 4.71 -6.42 -8.51
CA HIS A 100 4.85 -6.45 -9.97
C HIS A 100 4.67 -5.03 -10.48
N ILE A 101 5.68 -4.49 -11.15
CA ILE A 101 5.78 -3.08 -11.51
C ILE A 101 5.97 -2.97 -13.03
N ILE A 102 5.12 -2.20 -13.71
CA ILE A 102 5.29 -1.84 -15.12
C ILE A 102 5.50 -0.34 -15.19
N HIS A 103 6.73 0.05 -15.55
CA HIS A 103 7.11 1.46 -15.69
C HIS A 103 6.48 2.09 -16.95
N PRO A 104 6.35 3.43 -17.01
CA PRO A 104 5.78 4.10 -18.18
C PRO A 104 6.51 3.83 -19.51
N ASP A 105 7.79 3.45 -19.45
CA ASP A 105 8.61 3.04 -20.61
C ASP A 105 8.40 1.58 -21.04
N GLY A 106 7.51 0.85 -20.34
CA GLY A 106 7.21 -0.56 -20.59
C GLY A 106 8.15 -1.55 -19.90
N ARG A 107 9.16 -1.11 -19.17
CA ARG A 107 10.05 -1.99 -18.40
C ARG A 107 9.27 -2.63 -17.25
N TYR A 108 9.35 -3.96 -17.16
CA TYR A 108 8.81 -4.72 -16.05
C TYR A 108 9.88 -4.93 -14.97
N GLU A 109 9.46 -4.79 -13.74
CA GLU A 109 10.29 -5.02 -12.56
C GLU A 109 9.52 -5.81 -11.52
N GLN A 110 10.21 -6.67 -10.79
CA GLN A 110 9.66 -7.42 -9.67
C GLN A 110 10.48 -7.13 -8.42
N VAL A 111 9.79 -6.76 -7.34
CA VAL A 111 10.41 -6.48 -6.04
C VAL A 111 9.79 -7.40 -5.01
N GLU A 112 10.62 -8.15 -4.29
CA GLU A 112 10.19 -8.91 -3.13
C GLU A 112 10.30 -8.03 -1.87
N LEU A 113 9.17 -7.75 -1.25
CA LEU A 113 9.02 -6.96 -0.03
C LEU A 113 8.74 -7.90 1.14
N GLY A 114 9.64 -7.93 2.13
CA GLY A 114 9.49 -8.92 3.20
C GLY A 114 10.66 -8.92 4.20
N PRO A 115 10.75 -9.98 5.01
CA PRO A 115 11.89 -10.17 5.90
C PRO A 115 13.16 -10.46 5.10
N PRO A 116 14.36 -10.27 5.67
CA PRO A 116 15.62 -10.59 5.01
C PRO A 116 15.64 -12.02 4.44
N PRO A 117 16.20 -12.23 3.23
CA PRO A 117 16.99 -11.27 2.44
C PRO A 117 16.19 -10.30 1.57
N SER A 118 14.86 -10.30 1.64
CA SER A 118 13.99 -9.39 0.88
C SER A 118 14.14 -7.93 1.33
N SER A 119 13.56 -7.00 0.57
CA SER A 119 13.56 -5.58 0.92
C SER A 119 12.52 -5.28 2.00
N TYR A 120 12.85 -4.41 2.96
CA TYR A 120 11.87 -3.91 3.94
C TYR A 120 10.93 -2.84 3.38
N MET A 121 11.27 -2.25 2.24
CA MET A 121 10.47 -1.21 1.61
C MET A 121 10.58 -1.26 0.08
N ALA A 122 9.54 -0.76 -0.58
CA ALA A 122 9.50 -0.54 -2.02
C ALA A 122 8.98 0.86 -2.32
N VAL A 123 9.60 1.54 -3.28
CA VAL A 123 9.17 2.85 -3.77
C VAL A 123 8.50 2.65 -5.12
N LEU A 124 7.30 3.17 -5.26
CA LEU A 124 6.45 3.09 -6.45
C LEU A 124 6.27 4.52 -6.99
N PRO A 125 7.05 4.91 -8.01
CA PRO A 125 7.00 6.27 -8.54
C PRO A 125 5.64 6.59 -9.18
N ALA A 126 5.27 7.86 -9.14
CA ALA A 126 4.07 8.40 -9.77
C ALA A 126 3.90 7.91 -11.21
N GLY A 127 2.68 7.51 -11.57
CA GLY A 127 2.32 7.04 -12.92
C GLY A 127 2.75 5.61 -13.26
N THR A 128 3.44 4.93 -12.36
CA THR A 128 3.84 3.52 -12.51
C THR A 128 2.65 2.61 -12.23
N TRP A 129 2.40 1.63 -13.10
CA TRP A 129 1.44 0.56 -12.81
C TRP A 129 2.07 -0.48 -11.89
N PHE A 130 1.38 -0.82 -10.82
CA PHE A 130 1.85 -1.88 -9.93
C PHE A 130 0.70 -2.67 -9.33
N GLY A 131 0.99 -3.90 -8.97
CA GLY A 131 0.12 -4.80 -8.25
C GLY A 131 0.96 -5.74 -7.40
N ALA A 132 0.33 -6.49 -6.49
CA ALA A 132 1.05 -7.34 -5.56
C ALA A 132 0.29 -8.64 -5.25
N GLU A 133 1.05 -9.66 -4.84
CA GLU A 133 0.52 -10.89 -4.27
C GLU A 133 1.35 -11.28 -3.05
N SER A 134 0.70 -11.87 -2.03
CA SER A 134 1.39 -12.41 -0.86
C SER A 134 1.84 -13.85 -1.12
N VAL A 135 2.96 -14.26 -0.52
CA VAL A 135 3.53 -15.61 -0.66
C VAL A 135 3.59 -16.33 0.68
N GLY A 136 2.98 -17.49 0.73
CA GLY A 136 3.03 -18.41 1.87
C GLY A 136 2.15 -18.04 3.06
N SER A 137 1.95 -16.78 3.38
CA SER A 137 1.04 -16.29 4.43
C SER A 137 0.58 -14.88 4.14
N ASP A 138 -0.42 -14.41 4.88
CA ASP A 138 -0.86 -13.01 4.84
C ASP A 138 0.31 -12.09 5.11
N VAL A 139 0.31 -10.91 4.48
CA VAL A 139 1.31 -9.87 4.70
C VAL A 139 0.66 -8.58 5.19
N LEU A 140 1.29 -7.94 6.16
CA LEU A 140 0.96 -6.59 6.60
C LEU A 140 2.04 -5.62 6.15
N VAL A 141 1.61 -4.58 5.45
CA VAL A 141 2.44 -3.44 5.08
C VAL A 141 1.79 -2.15 5.55
N SER A 142 2.53 -1.06 5.60
CA SER A 142 1.96 0.28 5.49
C SER A 142 2.27 0.85 4.11
N ALA A 143 1.29 1.53 3.52
CA ALA A 143 1.47 2.30 2.30
C ALA A 143 1.37 3.78 2.61
N MET A 144 2.39 4.54 2.24
CA MET A 144 2.48 5.99 2.41
C MET A 144 2.45 6.67 1.06
N VAL A 145 1.61 7.69 0.92
CA VAL A 145 1.48 8.50 -0.31
C VAL A 145 1.78 9.96 -0.02
N ALA A 146 2.58 10.59 -0.87
CA ALA A 146 2.92 12.00 -0.77
C ALA A 146 2.96 12.69 -2.17
N PRO A 147 2.21 13.78 -2.38
CA PRO A 147 1.13 14.35 -1.56
C PRO A 147 0.05 13.31 -1.25
N GLY A 148 -0.65 13.48 -0.10
CA GLY A 148 -1.54 12.47 0.47
C GLY A 148 -2.56 11.89 -0.52
N PHE A 149 -2.96 10.65 -0.29
CA PHE A 149 -3.88 9.89 -1.13
C PHE A 149 -5.26 10.54 -1.23
N ASP A 150 -5.85 10.48 -2.43
CA ASP A 150 -7.25 10.68 -2.71
C ASP A 150 -7.67 9.76 -3.86
N PHE A 151 -8.88 9.20 -3.78
CA PHE A 151 -9.42 8.30 -4.81
C PHE A 151 -9.57 8.96 -6.19
N GLU A 152 -9.64 10.29 -6.26
CA GLU A 152 -9.61 11.05 -7.52
C GLU A 152 -8.31 10.80 -8.33
N TYR A 153 -7.23 10.43 -7.65
CA TYR A 153 -5.90 10.20 -8.25
C TYR A 153 -5.50 8.73 -8.28
N PHE A 154 -6.44 7.84 -7.99
CA PHE A 154 -6.29 6.40 -8.03
C PHE A 154 -6.95 5.85 -9.29
N GLU A 155 -6.22 5.08 -10.08
CA GLU A 155 -6.71 4.43 -11.28
C GLU A 155 -6.49 2.92 -11.18
N LEU A 156 -7.58 2.16 -11.19
CA LEU A 156 -7.54 0.71 -11.29
C LEU A 156 -7.42 0.29 -12.76
N ALA A 157 -6.49 -0.63 -13.05
CA ALA A 157 -6.24 -1.07 -14.41
C ALA A 157 -7.44 -1.82 -15.03
N ARG A 158 -7.76 -1.49 -16.24
CA ARG A 158 -8.61 -2.32 -17.11
C ARG A 158 -7.73 -3.28 -17.90
N ARG A 159 -8.05 -4.58 -17.84
CA ARG A 159 -7.23 -5.65 -18.41
C ARG A 159 -6.93 -5.43 -19.88
N ASP A 160 -7.96 -5.16 -20.68
CA ASP A 160 -7.87 -4.93 -22.12
C ASP A 160 -6.99 -3.73 -22.48
N GLU A 161 -7.18 -2.61 -21.78
CA GLU A 161 -6.42 -1.39 -22.00
C GLU A 161 -4.95 -1.56 -21.61
N LEU A 162 -4.68 -2.16 -20.42
CA LEU A 162 -3.31 -2.36 -19.95
C LEU A 162 -2.56 -3.38 -20.83
N THR A 163 -3.24 -4.46 -21.27
CA THR A 163 -2.64 -5.43 -22.19
C THR A 163 -2.35 -4.80 -23.56
N ALA A 164 -3.23 -3.93 -24.06
CA ALA A 164 -2.98 -3.22 -25.31
C ALA A 164 -1.77 -2.28 -25.24
N LEU A 165 -1.53 -1.66 -24.07
CA LEU A 165 -0.38 -0.79 -23.83
C LEU A 165 0.93 -1.58 -23.63
N TYR A 166 0.87 -2.75 -22.99
CA TYR A 166 2.04 -3.56 -22.61
C TYR A 166 1.84 -5.04 -22.96
N PRO A 167 1.76 -5.38 -24.25
CA PRO A 167 1.42 -6.74 -24.71
C PRO A 167 2.44 -7.81 -24.26
N ASP A 168 3.71 -7.43 -24.08
CA ASP A 168 4.76 -8.35 -23.60
C ASP A 168 4.56 -8.81 -22.15
N HIS A 169 3.64 -8.17 -21.42
CA HIS A 169 3.33 -8.46 -20.01
C HIS A 169 1.92 -9.04 -19.83
N GLU A 170 1.27 -9.55 -20.90
CA GLU A 170 -0.11 -10.03 -20.87
C GLU A 170 -0.38 -11.03 -19.74
N GLU A 171 0.53 -11.97 -19.49
CA GLU A 171 0.36 -13.02 -18.48
C GLU A 171 0.17 -12.43 -17.09
N ILE A 172 1.08 -11.54 -16.66
CA ILE A 172 1.01 -10.93 -15.33
C ILE A 172 -0.14 -9.92 -15.24
N ILE A 173 -0.44 -9.19 -16.30
CA ILE A 173 -1.58 -8.28 -16.37
C ILE A 173 -2.87 -9.06 -16.16
N ARG A 174 -3.05 -10.18 -16.85
CA ARG A 174 -4.23 -11.05 -16.72
C ARG A 174 -4.39 -11.58 -15.28
N ARG A 175 -3.31 -11.96 -14.64
CA ARG A 175 -3.30 -12.49 -13.27
C ARG A 175 -3.67 -11.41 -12.24
N LEU A 176 -3.18 -10.18 -12.41
CA LEU A 176 -3.36 -9.08 -11.46
C LEU A 176 -4.35 -8.01 -11.93
N THR A 177 -5.32 -8.35 -12.76
CA THR A 177 -6.45 -7.48 -13.10
C THR A 177 -7.76 -8.21 -12.92
N LYS A 178 -8.81 -7.47 -12.59
CA LYS A 178 -10.18 -8.03 -12.56
C LYS A 178 -10.62 -8.46 -13.95
N GLU A 179 -11.47 -9.47 -14.03
CA GLU A 179 -12.11 -9.79 -15.30
C GLU A 179 -13.01 -8.63 -15.74
N ALA A 180 -13.01 -8.34 -17.04
CA ALA A 180 -13.97 -7.38 -17.58
C ALA A 180 -15.39 -7.97 -17.46
N HIS A 181 -16.27 -7.25 -16.79
CA HIS A 181 -17.70 -7.57 -16.78
C HIS A 181 -18.40 -6.92 -17.94
#